data_3e8c366a8994cb03223e8c4bb6e68342
#
_entry.id   3e8c366a8994cb03223e8c4bb6e68342
#
_cell.length_a   1.000
_cell.length_b   1.000
_cell.length_c   1.000
_cell.angle_alpha   90.00
_cell.angle_beta   90.00
_cell.angle_gamma   90.00
#
_symmetry.space_group_name_H-M   'P 1'
#
loop_
_entity.id
_entity.type
_entity.pdbx_description
1 polymer ?
#
loop_
_entity_poly.entity_id
_entity_poly.type
_entity_poly.pdbx_seq_one_letter_code
_entity_poly.pdbx_strand_id
1 'polypeptide(L)'
;MRPCINFDPNDSTAPEPPLQEARRPARKPERGAGHFKAILWLLAFAAFIYVMIKVVPVLVDNFQFQDGVQTIARFASATRQTPEQIRAAVLKEAQKDDVPLDEKDIKIEAVSGNVRIHVDYSVIVDLTVYQWTLNFHPSVGNDSLT
;
A
#
# COMPACT_ATOMS: atom_id res chain seq x y z
N MET A 1 17.77 -94.97 23.41
CA MET A 1 18.06 -94.29 24.67
C MET A 1 18.28 -92.81 24.37
N ARG A 2 17.36 -91.95 24.76
CA ARG A 2 17.48 -90.54 24.56
C ARG A 2 17.82 -89.91 25.92
N PRO A 3 18.87 -89.09 26.11
CA PRO A 3 19.15 -88.42 27.36
C PRO A 3 18.14 -87.28 27.58
N CYS A 4 17.55 -87.27 28.77
CA CYS A 4 16.71 -86.17 29.26
C CYS A 4 17.60 -84.95 29.54
N ILE A 5 17.39 -83.86 28.81
CA ILE A 5 18.02 -82.61 29.11
C ILE A 5 17.27 -82.01 30.29
N ASN A 6 17.97 -81.88 31.37
CA ASN A 6 17.43 -81.25 32.60
C ASN A 6 17.42 -79.74 32.41
N PHE A 7 16.23 -79.18 32.42
CA PHE A 7 16.04 -77.74 32.29
C PHE A 7 16.17 -77.12 33.70
N ASP A 8 17.26 -76.43 33.94
CA ASP A 8 17.50 -75.74 35.18
C ASP A 8 16.81 -74.34 35.09
N PRO A 9 15.80 -74.05 35.95
CA PRO A 9 15.06 -72.80 35.88
C PRO A 9 15.81 -71.59 36.45
N ASN A 10 17.08 -71.76 36.87
CA ASN A 10 17.83 -70.71 37.55
C ASN A 10 19.10 -70.27 36.76
N ASP A 11 19.20 -70.61 35.49
CA ASP A 11 20.29 -70.09 34.65
C ASP A 11 19.98 -68.68 34.14
N SER A 12 20.46 -67.69 34.90
CA SER A 12 20.37 -66.25 34.62
C SER A 12 21.34 -65.77 33.54
N THR A 13 21.94 -66.68 32.77
CA THR A 13 22.90 -66.34 31.70
C THR A 13 22.26 -66.24 30.30
N ALA A 14 21.04 -65.70 30.20
CA ALA A 14 20.54 -65.26 28.91
C ALA A 14 21.31 -63.98 28.53
N PRO A 15 21.96 -63.95 27.34
CA PRO A 15 22.56 -62.75 26.86
C PRO A 15 21.44 -61.70 26.62
N GLU A 16 21.49 -60.59 27.33
CA GLU A 16 20.60 -59.45 27.06
C GLU A 16 20.75 -59.06 25.60
N PRO A 17 19.62 -58.84 24.86
CA PRO A 17 19.68 -58.30 23.53
C PRO A 17 20.30 -56.90 23.60
N PRO A 18 21.21 -56.52 22.67
CA PRO A 18 21.84 -55.24 22.68
C PRO A 18 20.73 -54.15 22.63
N LEU A 19 20.74 -53.27 23.63
CA LEU A 19 19.89 -52.10 23.66
C LEU A 19 20.12 -51.41 22.32
N GLN A 20 19.11 -51.49 21.45
CA GLN A 20 19.06 -50.65 20.25
C GLN A 20 19.06 -49.22 20.75
N GLU A 21 20.22 -48.66 20.77
CA GLU A 21 20.44 -47.24 20.94
C GLU A 21 19.54 -46.55 19.87
N ALA A 22 18.40 -46.06 20.34
CA ALA A 22 17.46 -45.29 19.53
C ALA A 22 18.25 -44.14 18.94
N ARG A 23 18.69 -44.30 17.71
CA ARG A 23 19.24 -43.22 16.90
C ARG A 23 18.20 -42.10 16.88
N ARG A 24 18.33 -41.18 17.84
CA ARG A 24 17.67 -39.89 17.78
C ARG A 24 18.07 -39.27 16.44
N PRO A 25 17.12 -38.98 15.54
CA PRO A 25 17.47 -38.29 14.32
C PRO A 25 18.13 -36.99 14.74
N ALA A 26 19.39 -36.82 14.35
CA ALA A 26 20.08 -35.56 14.51
C ALA A 26 19.25 -34.47 13.85
N ARG A 27 18.53 -33.67 14.64
CA ARG A 27 17.93 -32.45 14.20
C ARG A 27 19.04 -31.58 13.64
N LYS A 28 19.19 -31.59 12.33
CA LYS A 28 20.02 -30.64 11.62
C LYS A 28 19.59 -29.26 12.09
N PRO A 29 20.47 -28.43 12.67
CA PRO A 29 20.13 -27.06 12.99
C PRO A 29 19.92 -26.35 11.64
N GLU A 30 18.68 -26.13 11.24
CA GLU A 30 18.32 -25.18 10.17
C GLU A 30 18.58 -23.75 10.70
N ARG A 31 19.83 -23.51 11.09
CA ARG A 31 20.33 -22.22 11.52
C ARG A 31 20.76 -21.45 10.29
N GLY A 32 19.95 -20.52 9.86
CA GLY A 32 20.38 -19.46 8.94
C GLY A 32 19.35 -19.01 7.92
N ALA A 33 18.72 -19.90 7.17
CA ALA A 33 17.83 -19.50 6.07
C ALA A 33 16.50 -18.86 6.51
N GLY A 34 15.99 -19.23 7.70
CA GLY A 34 14.75 -18.68 8.22
C GLY A 34 14.86 -17.23 8.68
N HIS A 35 15.95 -16.91 9.35
CA HIS A 35 16.18 -15.54 9.86
C HIS A 35 16.45 -14.55 8.73
N PHE A 36 17.16 -14.96 7.70
CA PHE A 36 17.42 -14.12 6.54
C PHE A 36 16.12 -13.78 5.78
N LYS A 37 15.25 -14.74 5.59
CA LYS A 37 13.91 -14.51 5.02
C LYS A 37 13.08 -13.59 5.90
N ALA A 38 13.11 -13.78 7.22
CA ALA A 38 12.37 -12.92 8.16
C ALA A 38 12.87 -11.47 8.12
N ILE A 39 14.19 -11.27 8.08
CA ILE A 39 14.80 -9.93 7.96
C ILE A 39 14.41 -9.28 6.63
N LEU A 40 14.46 -10.03 5.53
CA LEU A 40 14.08 -9.53 4.22
C LEU A 40 12.60 -9.10 4.18
N TRP A 41 11.71 -9.91 4.78
CA TRP A 41 10.30 -9.57 4.92
C TRP A 41 10.08 -8.33 5.79
N LEU A 42 10.82 -8.21 6.89
CA LEU A 42 10.75 -7.04 7.77
C LEU A 42 11.19 -5.78 7.03
N LEU A 43 12.27 -5.84 6.26
CA LEU A 43 12.76 -4.72 5.45
C LEU A 43 11.75 -4.33 4.35
N ALA A 44 11.17 -5.32 3.67
CA ALA A 44 10.14 -5.08 2.66
C ALA A 44 8.88 -4.43 3.28
N PHE A 45 8.48 -4.88 4.46
CA PHE A 45 7.35 -4.31 5.20
C PHE A 45 7.65 -2.88 5.67
N ALA A 46 8.84 -2.62 6.18
CA ALA A 46 9.27 -1.27 6.58
C ALA A 46 9.31 -0.31 5.37
N ALA A 47 9.82 -0.77 4.23
CA ALA A 47 9.82 0.00 2.99
C ALA A 47 8.38 0.28 2.50
N PHE A 48 7.49 -0.70 2.60
CA PHE A 48 6.08 -0.52 2.25
C PHE A 48 5.40 0.53 3.13
N ILE A 49 5.60 0.48 4.46
CA ILE A 49 5.08 1.49 5.39
C ILE A 49 5.64 2.88 5.05
N TYR A 50 6.93 2.97 4.75
CA TYR A 50 7.56 4.24 4.37
C TYR A 50 6.91 4.85 3.12
N VAL A 51 6.68 4.04 2.09
CA VAL A 51 5.99 4.48 0.86
C VAL A 51 4.55 4.92 1.18
N MET A 52 3.84 4.17 2.01
CA MET A 52 2.47 4.52 2.41
C MET A 52 2.41 5.88 3.10
N ILE A 53 3.30 6.17 4.05
CA ILE A 53 3.35 7.45 4.76
C ILE A 53 3.61 8.62 3.81
N LYS A 54 4.34 8.40 2.71
CA LYS A 54 4.64 9.44 1.72
C LYS A 54 3.55 9.62 0.67
N VAL A 55 2.93 8.54 0.23
CA VAL A 55 1.96 8.55 -0.89
C VAL A 55 0.54 8.85 -0.41
N VAL A 56 0.16 8.31 0.75
CA VAL A 56 -1.21 8.48 1.26
C VAL A 56 -1.62 9.94 1.43
N PRO A 57 -0.83 10.84 2.07
CA PRO A 57 -1.23 12.23 2.18
C PRO A 57 -1.46 12.87 0.82
N VAL A 58 -0.58 12.68 -0.16
CA VAL A 58 -0.74 13.22 -1.52
C VAL A 58 -2.05 12.75 -2.18
N LEU A 59 -2.45 11.49 -1.97
CA LEU A 59 -3.73 11.00 -2.47
C LEU A 59 -4.91 11.64 -1.75
N VAL A 60 -4.82 11.82 -0.44
CA VAL A 60 -5.89 12.46 0.37
C VAL A 60 -6.07 13.92 -0.05
N ASP A 61 -4.99 14.68 -0.18
CA ASP A 61 -5.02 16.08 -0.63
C ASP A 61 -5.62 16.20 -2.03
N ASN A 62 -5.28 15.26 -2.92
CA ASN A 62 -5.87 15.19 -4.26
C ASN A 62 -7.40 14.92 -4.22
N PHE A 63 -7.87 14.03 -3.35
CA PHE A 63 -9.32 13.78 -3.20
C PHE A 63 -10.04 14.98 -2.61
N GLN A 64 -9.47 15.64 -1.62
CA GLN A 64 -10.03 16.86 -1.02
C GLN A 64 -10.10 17.99 -2.04
N PHE A 65 -9.05 18.19 -2.81
CA PHE A 65 -9.03 19.17 -3.89
C PHE A 65 -10.12 18.91 -4.94
N GLN A 66 -10.28 17.67 -5.39
CA GLN A 66 -11.34 17.32 -6.36
C GLN A 66 -12.75 17.61 -5.81
N ASP A 67 -13.00 17.32 -4.54
CA ASP A 67 -14.28 17.60 -3.89
C ASP A 67 -14.50 19.11 -3.73
N GLY A 68 -13.45 19.85 -3.39
CA GLY A 68 -13.45 21.32 -3.35
C GLY A 68 -13.77 21.93 -4.69
N VAL A 69 -13.11 21.48 -5.77
CA VAL A 69 -13.39 21.96 -7.15
C VAL A 69 -14.81 21.63 -7.58
N GLN A 70 -15.34 20.45 -7.22
CA GLN A 70 -16.73 20.08 -7.51
C GLN A 70 -17.72 21.02 -6.79
N THR A 71 -17.44 21.38 -5.57
CA THR A 71 -18.23 22.32 -4.80
C THR A 71 -18.20 23.72 -5.46
N ILE A 72 -17.03 24.18 -5.88
CA ILE A 72 -16.87 25.45 -6.63
C ILE A 72 -17.67 25.41 -7.92
N ALA A 73 -17.62 24.33 -8.71
CA ALA A 73 -18.36 24.23 -9.96
C ALA A 73 -19.88 24.31 -9.75
N ARG A 74 -20.40 23.65 -8.72
CA ARG A 74 -21.82 23.71 -8.34
C ARG A 74 -22.23 25.13 -7.90
N PHE A 75 -21.42 25.76 -7.08
CA PHE A 75 -21.67 27.12 -6.61
C PHE A 75 -21.60 28.15 -7.74
N ALA A 76 -20.60 28.01 -8.60
CA ALA A 76 -20.40 28.89 -9.75
C ALA A 76 -21.59 28.86 -10.72
N SER A 77 -22.16 27.68 -10.97
CA SER A 77 -23.35 27.55 -11.81
C SER A 77 -24.59 28.21 -11.19
N ALA A 78 -24.77 28.07 -9.87
CA ALA A 78 -25.89 28.67 -9.14
C ALA A 78 -25.81 30.21 -9.06
N THR A 79 -24.60 30.75 -8.89
CA THR A 79 -24.35 32.18 -8.67
C THR A 79 -23.93 32.92 -9.93
N ARG A 80 -23.84 32.24 -11.07
CA ARG A 80 -23.42 32.78 -12.39
C ARG A 80 -22.08 33.54 -12.30
N GLN A 81 -21.09 32.93 -11.63
CA GLN A 81 -19.76 33.49 -11.48
C GLN A 81 -19.04 33.62 -12.82
N THR A 82 -18.18 34.61 -12.93
CA THR A 82 -17.32 34.76 -14.11
C THR A 82 -16.21 33.71 -14.11
N PRO A 83 -15.67 33.34 -15.29
CA PRO A 83 -14.56 32.39 -15.36
C PRO A 83 -13.34 32.79 -14.52
N GLU A 84 -13.06 34.09 -14.41
CA GLU A 84 -11.96 34.62 -13.61
C GLU A 84 -12.19 34.38 -12.11
N GLN A 85 -13.42 34.56 -11.63
CA GLN A 85 -13.78 34.30 -10.23
C GLN A 85 -13.67 32.81 -9.91
N ILE A 86 -14.10 31.94 -10.82
CA ILE A 86 -13.98 30.49 -10.69
C ILE A 86 -12.51 30.07 -10.65
N ARG A 87 -11.68 30.64 -11.55
CA ARG A 87 -10.23 30.36 -11.57
C ARG A 87 -9.56 30.75 -10.26
N ALA A 88 -9.85 31.94 -9.75
CA ALA A 88 -9.32 32.42 -8.47
C ALA A 88 -9.75 31.54 -7.30
N ALA A 89 -11.00 31.03 -7.31
CA ALA A 89 -11.48 30.11 -6.28
C ALA A 89 -10.77 28.75 -6.33
N VAL A 90 -10.57 28.21 -7.54
CA VAL A 90 -9.83 26.94 -7.74
C VAL A 90 -8.38 27.06 -7.32
N LEU A 91 -7.70 28.15 -7.66
CA LEU A 91 -6.32 28.41 -7.21
C LEU A 91 -6.21 28.52 -5.70
N LYS A 92 -7.18 29.17 -5.06
CA LYS A 92 -7.22 29.27 -3.60
C LYS A 92 -7.40 27.91 -2.94
N GLU A 93 -8.24 27.05 -3.50
CA GLU A 93 -8.43 25.69 -3.00
C GLU A 93 -7.18 24.84 -3.22
N ALA A 94 -6.52 24.97 -4.38
CA ALA A 94 -5.25 24.29 -4.66
C ALA A 94 -4.15 24.69 -3.66
N GLN A 95 -4.06 25.97 -3.30
CA GLN A 95 -3.12 26.45 -2.29
C GLN A 95 -3.42 25.92 -0.88
N LYS A 96 -4.68 25.72 -0.57
CA LYS A 96 -5.10 25.16 0.73
C LYS A 96 -4.72 23.70 0.87
N ASP A 97 -4.81 22.94 -0.21
CA ASP A 97 -4.54 21.50 -0.26
C ASP A 97 -3.12 21.19 -0.78
N ASP A 98 -2.21 22.19 -0.77
CA ASP A 98 -0.81 22.06 -1.22
C ASP A 98 -0.64 21.46 -2.63
N VAL A 99 -1.63 21.66 -3.51
CA VAL A 99 -1.59 21.19 -4.89
C VAL A 99 -0.82 22.20 -5.75
N PRO A 100 0.28 21.80 -6.42
CA PRO A 100 1.05 22.68 -7.29
C PRO A 100 0.29 22.91 -8.61
N LEU A 101 -0.52 23.98 -8.66
CA LEU A 101 -1.38 24.32 -9.77
C LEU A 101 -1.08 25.72 -10.29
N ASP A 102 -0.87 25.84 -11.60
CA ASP A 102 -0.71 27.11 -12.29
C ASP A 102 -2.04 27.55 -12.94
N GLU A 103 -2.24 28.86 -13.12
CA GLU A 103 -3.43 29.39 -13.78
C GLU A 103 -3.67 28.85 -15.20
N LYS A 104 -2.59 28.55 -15.93
CA LYS A 104 -2.61 28.01 -17.29
C LYS A 104 -3.16 26.59 -17.38
N ASP A 105 -3.10 25.85 -16.27
CA ASP A 105 -3.49 24.45 -16.21
C ASP A 105 -4.99 24.29 -15.87
N ILE A 106 -5.69 25.42 -15.68
CA ILE A 106 -7.12 25.49 -15.42
C ILE A 106 -7.87 25.88 -16.69
N LYS A 107 -8.66 24.98 -17.23
CA LYS A 107 -9.55 25.22 -18.36
C LYS A 107 -10.99 25.25 -17.87
N ILE A 108 -11.68 26.37 -18.08
CA ILE A 108 -13.06 26.56 -17.64
C ILE A 108 -13.94 26.70 -18.88
N GLU A 109 -14.89 25.80 -19.00
CA GLU A 109 -15.93 25.85 -20.03
C GLU A 109 -17.26 26.21 -19.36
N ALA A 110 -17.75 27.41 -19.64
CA ALA A 110 -19.04 27.90 -19.14
C ALA A 110 -19.97 28.11 -20.32
N VAL A 111 -20.87 27.17 -20.56
CA VAL A 111 -21.83 27.24 -21.70
C VAL A 111 -23.24 27.06 -21.15
N SER A 112 -24.09 28.04 -21.40
CA SER A 112 -25.55 27.97 -21.14
C SER A 112 -25.93 27.59 -19.69
N GLY A 113 -25.12 28.01 -18.70
CA GLY A 113 -25.34 27.68 -17.28
C GLY A 113 -24.70 26.40 -16.81
N ASN A 114 -24.10 25.61 -17.70
CA ASN A 114 -23.26 24.49 -17.34
C ASN A 114 -21.81 24.95 -17.19
N VAL A 115 -21.22 24.65 -16.07
CA VAL A 115 -19.82 24.95 -15.77
C VAL A 115 -19.06 23.65 -15.71
N ARG A 116 -18.03 23.52 -16.55
CA ARG A 116 -17.09 22.40 -16.55
C ARG A 116 -15.70 22.94 -16.31
N ILE A 117 -15.02 22.36 -15.33
CA ILE A 117 -13.67 22.76 -14.94
C ILE A 117 -12.76 21.53 -15.21
N HIS A 118 -11.78 21.73 -16.07
CA HIS A 118 -10.72 20.76 -16.32
C HIS A 118 -9.44 21.30 -15.69
N VAL A 119 -8.79 20.49 -14.92
CA VAL A 119 -7.52 20.84 -14.25
C VAL A 119 -6.49 19.80 -14.60
N ASP A 120 -5.35 20.23 -15.15
CA ASP A 120 -4.25 19.35 -15.51
C ASP A 120 -3.05 19.70 -14.62
N TYR A 121 -2.66 18.80 -13.70
CA TYR A 121 -1.50 19.05 -12.84
C TYR A 121 -0.72 17.77 -12.53
N SER A 122 0.53 17.96 -12.13
CA SER A 122 1.41 16.86 -11.74
C SER A 122 1.99 17.10 -10.35
N VAL A 123 1.97 16.05 -9.53
CA VAL A 123 2.56 16.06 -8.20
C VAL A 123 3.79 15.16 -8.19
N ILE A 124 4.92 15.71 -7.75
CA ILE A 124 6.16 14.95 -7.61
C ILE A 124 6.23 14.42 -6.17
N VAL A 125 6.16 13.11 -6.02
CA VAL A 125 6.38 12.44 -4.73
C VAL A 125 7.84 12.07 -4.62
N ASP A 126 8.55 12.71 -3.71
CA ASP A 126 9.95 12.40 -3.43
C ASP A 126 10.05 11.26 -2.40
N LEU A 127 10.53 10.11 -2.88
CA LEU A 127 10.75 8.91 -2.07
C LEU A 127 12.23 8.78 -1.61
N THR A 128 13.00 9.87 -1.64
CA THR A 128 14.41 9.92 -1.23
C THR A 128 15.37 9.21 -2.20
N VAL A 129 14.97 8.05 -2.72
CA VAL A 129 15.75 7.22 -3.66
C VAL A 129 15.22 7.35 -5.09
N TYR A 130 13.95 7.70 -5.23
CA TYR A 130 13.25 7.80 -6.51
C TYR A 130 12.17 8.88 -6.44
N GLN A 131 12.08 9.70 -7.49
CA GLN A 131 11.00 10.69 -7.64
C GLN A 131 9.93 10.09 -8.55
N TRP A 132 8.72 10.05 -8.04
CA TRP A 132 7.57 9.57 -8.79
C TRP A 132 6.65 10.74 -9.13
N THR A 133 6.46 10.99 -10.43
CA THR A 133 5.54 12.01 -10.92
C THR A 133 4.17 11.38 -11.14
N LEU A 134 3.19 11.86 -10.39
CA LEU A 134 1.79 11.49 -10.53
C LEU A 134 1.09 12.58 -11.33
N ASN A 135 0.48 12.21 -12.47
CA ASN A 135 -0.29 13.12 -13.30
C ASN A 135 -1.77 12.95 -13.02
N PHE A 136 -2.44 14.06 -12.74
CA PHE A 136 -3.86 14.11 -12.46
C PHE A 136 -4.57 14.96 -13.51
N HIS A 137 -5.71 14.49 -14.00
CA HIS A 137 -6.54 15.16 -14.99
C HIS A 137 -8.01 15.20 -14.55
N PRO A 138 -8.32 15.77 -13.38
CA PRO A 138 -9.70 15.84 -12.94
C PRO A 138 -10.53 16.73 -13.86
N SER A 139 -11.70 16.26 -14.21
CA SER A 139 -12.72 17.03 -14.89
C SER A 139 -13.99 17.03 -14.05
N VAL A 140 -14.44 18.20 -13.67
CA VAL A 140 -15.59 18.38 -12.79
C VAL A 140 -16.62 19.28 -13.48
N GLY A 141 -17.88 18.87 -13.48
CA GLY A 141 -18.98 19.64 -14.04
C GLY A 141 -20.23 19.56 -13.16
N ASN A 142 -21.15 20.48 -13.36
CA ASN A 142 -22.46 20.43 -12.71
C ASN A 142 -23.45 19.50 -13.42
N ASP A 143 -23.08 18.91 -14.57
CA ASP A 143 -23.88 18.01 -15.40
C ASP A 143 -23.70 16.52 -15.08
N SER A 144 -22.85 16.16 -14.10
CA SER A 144 -22.50 14.78 -13.77
C SER A 144 -23.56 14.00 -12.96
N LEU A 145 -24.84 14.40 -13.06
CA LEU A 145 -25.95 13.73 -12.38
C LEU A 145 -26.97 13.14 -13.36
N THR A 146 -26.47 12.47 -14.40
CA THR A 146 -27.37 11.67 -15.26
C THR A 146 -26.93 10.21 -15.24
#